data_05f870d216fc28c1e387519e36ce8437
#
_entry.id   05f870d216fc28c1e387519e36ce8437
#
_cell.length_a   1.000
_cell.length_b   1.000
_cell.length_c   1.000
_cell.angle_alpha   90.00
_cell.angle_beta   90.00
_cell.angle_gamma   90.00
#
_symmetry.space_group_name_H-M   'P 1'
#
loop_
_entity.id
_entity.type
_entity.pdbx_description
1 polymer ?
#
loop_
_entity_poly.entity_id
_entity_poly.type
_entity_poly.pdbx_seq_one_letter_code
_entity_poly.pdbx_strand_id
1 'polypeptide(L)'
;MKYVFICSPYRPVGEDPETELRKNIDQAKRACRLAVSRGLIPLAPHLYFDDNDPQERKFGQQVGKEWMRCVSEVWVVGDRISSGMEEELKLARLWSIPIKKVKFHNEQEKLYPDRNTVEQLRKEYPAGCRVKLLEMDDIQAPPIGTEGTVVHVDDTGSICVRWDT
;
A
#
# COMPACT_ATOMS: atom_id res chain seq x y z
N MET A 1 0.59 16.52 -12.62
CA MET A 1 0.63 15.54 -11.51
C MET A 1 0.87 16.27 -10.21
N LYS A 2 0.33 15.79 -9.09
CA LYS A 2 0.53 16.38 -7.76
C LYS A 2 1.48 15.51 -6.95
N TYR A 3 2.31 16.15 -6.13
CA TYR A 3 3.23 15.47 -5.22
C TYR A 3 2.58 15.34 -3.83
N VAL A 4 2.90 14.26 -3.14
CA VAL A 4 2.49 14.01 -1.75
C VAL A 4 3.71 13.65 -0.92
N PHE A 5 3.87 14.28 0.25
CA PHE A 5 4.95 13.95 1.18
C PHE A 5 4.50 12.81 2.10
N ILE A 6 5.30 11.77 2.19
CA ILE A 6 5.03 10.63 3.07
C ILE A 6 5.78 10.84 4.39
N CYS A 7 5.04 11.25 5.40
CA CYS A 7 5.52 11.44 6.77
C CYS A 7 5.22 10.18 7.58
N SER A 8 6.24 9.35 7.81
CA SER A 8 6.12 8.06 8.51
C SER A 8 7.30 7.81 9.44
N PRO A 9 7.14 7.03 10.53
CA PRO A 9 8.26 6.68 11.39
C PRO A 9 9.27 5.82 10.60
N TYR A 10 10.55 6.05 10.85
CA TYR A 10 11.63 5.23 10.29
C TYR A 10 12.37 4.48 11.39
N ARG A 11 12.95 5.20 12.38
CA ARG A 11 13.72 4.60 13.45
C ARG A 11 12.86 3.73 14.36
N PRO A 12 13.33 2.52 14.67
CA PRO A 12 12.70 1.69 15.67
C PRO A 12 12.91 2.26 17.08
N VAL A 13 12.01 1.95 18.01
CA VAL A 13 12.07 2.33 19.42
C VAL A 13 11.75 1.17 20.36
N GLY A 14 11.34 0.02 19.83
CA GLY A 14 10.96 -1.18 20.59
C GLY A 14 12.13 -2.10 20.90
N GLU A 15 11.82 -3.21 21.55
CA GLU A 15 12.79 -4.24 21.95
C GLU A 15 13.34 -5.06 20.76
N ASP A 16 12.61 -5.11 19.64
CA ASP A 16 13.04 -5.75 18.39
C ASP A 16 13.21 -4.69 17.28
N PRO A 17 14.38 -4.02 17.25
CA PRO A 17 14.62 -2.92 16.33
C PRO A 17 14.58 -3.35 14.85
N GLU A 18 15.01 -4.56 14.54
CA GLU A 18 15.08 -5.03 13.16
C GLU A 18 13.69 -5.26 12.59
N THR A 19 12.83 -5.95 13.32
CA THR A 19 11.43 -6.16 12.91
C THR A 19 10.66 -4.85 12.84
N GLU A 20 10.86 -3.94 13.80
CA GLU A 20 10.20 -2.63 13.77
C GLU A 20 10.65 -1.77 12.59
N LEU A 21 11.94 -1.76 12.28
CA LEU A 21 12.48 -1.04 11.12
C LEU A 21 11.88 -1.58 9.81
N ARG A 22 11.83 -2.90 9.64
CA ARG A 22 11.20 -3.52 8.47
C ARG A 22 9.74 -3.12 8.34
N LYS A 23 8.99 -3.15 9.45
CA LYS A 23 7.58 -2.72 9.50
C LYS A 23 7.42 -1.25 9.10
N ASN A 24 8.27 -0.37 9.62
CA ASN A 24 8.24 1.06 9.29
C ASN A 24 8.51 1.31 7.80
N ILE A 25 9.55 0.66 7.25
CA ILE A 25 9.87 0.74 5.82
C ILE A 25 8.71 0.21 4.96
N ASP A 26 8.13 -0.92 5.33
CA ASP A 26 7.00 -1.49 4.59
C ASP A 26 5.77 -0.57 4.61
N GLN A 27 5.44 0.01 5.75
CA GLN A 27 4.37 1.01 5.85
C GLN A 27 4.62 2.21 4.93
N ALA A 28 5.84 2.74 4.90
CA ALA A 28 6.19 3.85 4.00
C ALA A 28 6.05 3.46 2.52
N LYS A 29 6.55 2.28 2.14
CA LYS A 29 6.40 1.74 0.77
C LYS A 29 4.93 1.51 0.40
N ARG A 30 4.10 1.03 1.31
CA ARG A 30 2.65 0.87 1.10
C ARG A 30 1.99 2.23 0.85
N ALA A 31 2.35 3.26 1.61
CA ALA A 31 1.84 4.62 1.38
C ALA A 31 2.25 5.15 0.01
N CYS A 32 3.50 4.90 -0.42
CA CYS A 32 3.95 5.26 -1.76
C CYS A 32 3.12 4.56 -2.85
N ARG A 33 2.89 3.25 -2.74
CA ARG A 33 2.04 2.52 -3.68
C ARG A 33 0.61 3.06 -3.73
N LEU A 34 0.03 3.35 -2.57
CA LEU A 34 -1.30 3.96 -2.49
C LEU A 34 -1.34 5.36 -3.13
N ALA A 35 -0.30 6.17 -2.99
CA ALA A 35 -0.20 7.46 -3.65
C ALA A 35 -0.19 7.30 -5.18
N VAL A 36 0.63 6.38 -5.68
CA VAL A 36 0.71 6.06 -7.12
C VAL A 36 -0.64 5.59 -7.66
N SER A 37 -1.34 4.70 -6.97
CA SER A 37 -2.67 4.23 -7.39
C SER A 37 -3.73 5.35 -7.45
N ARG A 38 -3.50 6.47 -6.73
CA ARG A 38 -4.33 7.67 -6.77
C ARG A 38 -3.83 8.75 -7.73
N GLY A 39 -2.85 8.43 -8.58
CA GLY A 39 -2.27 9.37 -9.55
C GLY A 39 -1.39 10.46 -8.91
N LEU A 40 -0.89 10.24 -7.69
CA LEU A 40 0.01 11.13 -6.97
C LEU A 40 1.45 10.63 -7.06
N ILE A 41 2.42 11.56 -6.98
CA ILE A 41 3.85 11.24 -6.92
C ILE A 41 4.28 11.27 -5.45
N PRO A 42 4.64 10.12 -4.84
CA PRO A 42 5.08 10.08 -3.45
C PRO A 42 6.51 10.57 -3.29
N LEU A 43 6.75 11.38 -2.27
CA LEU A 43 8.07 11.81 -1.81
C LEU A 43 8.26 11.30 -0.38
N ALA A 44 9.16 10.34 -0.20
CA ALA A 44 9.48 9.69 1.07
C ALA A 44 11.00 9.74 1.30
N PRO A 45 11.58 10.86 1.75
CA PRO A 45 13.04 11.07 1.84
C PRO A 45 13.76 9.95 2.62
N HIS A 46 13.16 9.50 3.71
CA HIS A 46 13.71 8.45 4.57
C HIS A 46 13.84 7.06 3.91
N LEU A 47 13.34 6.87 2.70
CA LEU A 47 13.57 5.64 1.92
C LEU A 47 14.77 5.74 0.97
N TYR A 48 15.38 6.91 0.82
CA TYR A 48 16.48 7.17 -0.11
C TYR A 48 17.83 7.33 0.57
N PHE A 49 17.87 7.66 1.86
CA PHE A 49 19.08 7.98 2.59
C PHE A 49 19.30 7.01 3.76
N ASP A 50 20.56 6.64 4.01
CA ASP A 50 20.90 5.83 5.17
C ASP A 50 20.84 6.68 6.45
N ASP A 51 19.87 6.39 7.32
CA ASP A 51 19.69 7.11 8.58
C ASP A 51 20.75 6.74 9.63
N ASN A 52 21.57 5.71 9.38
CA ASN A 52 22.71 5.35 10.24
C ASN A 52 23.96 6.17 9.91
N ASP A 53 24.08 6.70 8.68
CA ASP A 53 25.11 7.66 8.34
C ASP A 53 24.68 9.08 8.75
N PRO A 54 25.38 9.75 9.69
CA PRO A 54 25.03 11.10 10.14
C PRO A 54 25.02 12.15 9.02
N GLN A 55 25.86 11.99 7.99
CA GLN A 55 25.94 12.93 6.87
C GLN A 55 24.77 12.73 5.91
N GLU A 56 24.47 11.49 5.54
CA GLU A 56 23.30 11.16 4.71
C GLU A 56 22.00 11.54 5.40
N ARG A 57 21.90 11.27 6.70
CA ARG A 57 20.76 11.69 7.49
C ARG A 57 20.53 13.21 7.48
N LYS A 58 21.58 13.99 7.72
CA LYS A 58 21.50 15.47 7.70
C LYS A 58 21.08 15.96 6.32
N PHE A 59 21.65 15.38 5.27
CA PHE A 59 21.32 15.69 3.90
C PHE A 59 19.86 15.31 3.58
N GLY A 60 19.43 14.11 3.97
CA GLY A 60 18.06 13.65 3.81
C GLY A 60 17.02 14.54 4.48
N GLN A 61 17.33 15.07 5.68
CA GLN A 61 16.49 16.06 6.37
C GLN A 61 16.38 17.38 5.60
N GLN A 62 17.48 17.85 4.99
CA GLN A 62 17.44 19.05 4.14
C GLN A 62 16.62 18.82 2.87
N VAL A 63 16.88 17.71 2.19
CA VAL A 63 16.10 17.30 0.99
C VAL A 63 14.62 17.19 1.33
N GLY A 64 14.26 16.58 2.46
CA GLY A 64 12.89 16.49 2.92
C GLY A 64 12.20 17.85 3.07
N LYS A 65 12.90 18.84 3.62
CA LYS A 65 12.39 20.22 3.74
C LYS A 65 12.15 20.87 2.37
N GLU A 66 13.08 20.70 1.44
CA GLU A 66 12.92 21.25 0.08
C GLU A 66 11.80 20.55 -0.69
N TRP A 67 11.70 19.24 -0.58
CA TRP A 67 10.62 18.48 -1.21
C TRP A 67 9.25 18.85 -0.66
N MET A 68 9.16 19.13 0.64
CA MET A 68 7.91 19.54 1.26
C MET A 68 7.35 20.86 0.68
N ARG A 69 8.21 21.74 0.15
CA ARG A 69 7.76 22.97 -0.54
C ARG A 69 7.03 22.72 -1.85
N CYS A 70 7.24 21.55 -2.44
CA CYS A 70 6.69 21.21 -3.76
C CYS A 70 5.41 20.37 -3.68
N VAL A 71 5.01 19.91 -2.48
CA VAL A 71 3.90 18.98 -2.34
C VAL A 71 2.55 19.66 -2.19
N SER A 72 1.52 19.00 -2.64
CA SER A 72 0.14 19.45 -2.49
C SER A 72 -0.50 19.03 -1.16
N GLU A 73 0.08 18.00 -0.51
CA GLU A 73 -0.40 17.48 0.76
C GLU A 73 0.65 16.61 1.45
N VAL A 74 0.51 16.43 2.77
CA VAL A 74 1.33 15.55 3.60
C VAL A 74 0.46 14.39 4.09
N TRP A 75 0.93 13.17 3.91
CA TRP A 75 0.30 11.97 4.43
C TRP A 75 1.03 11.48 5.68
N VAL A 76 0.34 11.49 6.80
CA VAL A 76 0.84 10.92 8.06
C VAL A 76 0.50 9.44 8.09
N VAL A 77 1.52 8.61 8.22
CA VAL A 77 1.43 7.16 8.15
C VAL A 77 1.95 6.54 9.45
N GLY A 78 1.29 5.50 9.92
CA GLY A 78 1.63 4.82 11.17
C GLY A 78 0.89 5.40 12.38
N ASP A 79 1.01 4.68 13.50
CA ASP A 79 0.31 5.02 14.74
C ASP A 79 1.14 5.90 15.69
N ARG A 80 2.46 5.93 15.47
CA ARG A 80 3.40 6.70 16.27
C ARG A 80 3.89 7.92 15.48
N ILE A 81 4.00 9.06 16.16
CA ILE A 81 4.67 10.25 15.64
C ILE A 81 6.07 10.31 16.24
N SER A 82 7.10 10.26 15.41
CA SER A 82 8.50 10.46 15.83
C SER A 82 8.87 11.93 15.92
N SER A 83 9.99 12.26 16.58
CA SER A 83 10.47 13.64 16.65
C SER A 83 10.72 14.26 15.28
N GLY A 84 11.26 13.47 14.32
CA GLY A 84 11.43 13.94 12.94
C GLY A 84 10.10 14.25 12.26
N MET A 85 9.10 13.41 12.44
CA MET A 85 7.74 13.65 11.93
C MET A 85 7.13 14.91 12.56
N GLU A 86 7.36 15.16 13.85
CA GLU A 86 6.86 16.38 14.49
C GLU A 86 7.41 17.65 13.83
N GLU A 87 8.71 17.66 13.49
CA GLU A 87 9.33 18.79 12.77
C GLU A 87 8.72 18.96 11.38
N GLU A 88 8.56 17.87 10.63
CA GLU A 88 7.91 17.88 9.32
C GLU A 88 6.46 18.40 9.39
N LEU A 89 5.70 17.95 10.38
CA LEU A 89 4.33 18.41 10.58
C LEU A 89 4.24 19.87 11.03
N LYS A 90 5.20 20.37 11.80
CA LYS A 90 5.30 21.81 12.12
C LYS A 90 5.52 22.63 10.86
N LEU A 91 6.42 22.20 9.97
CA LEU A 91 6.66 22.88 8.70
C LEU A 91 5.44 22.84 7.79
N ALA A 92 4.78 21.69 7.69
CA ALA A 92 3.55 21.55 6.90
C ALA A 92 2.46 22.53 7.38
N ARG A 93 2.27 22.66 8.70
CA ARG A 93 1.33 23.63 9.27
C ARG A 93 1.74 25.08 9.00
N LEU A 94 3.04 25.40 9.15
CA LEU A 94 3.58 26.74 8.89
C LEU A 94 3.34 27.16 7.43
N TRP A 95 3.45 26.23 6.50
CA TRP A 95 3.27 26.50 5.06
C TRP A 95 1.83 26.22 4.59
N SER A 96 0.90 25.98 5.51
CA SER A 96 -0.51 25.70 5.22
C SER A 96 -0.71 24.53 4.25
N ILE A 97 0.19 23.53 4.30
CA ILE A 97 0.06 22.33 3.48
C ILE A 97 -0.96 21.38 4.15
N PRO A 98 -1.97 20.90 3.43
CA PRO A 98 -2.96 19.97 3.97
C PRO A 98 -2.32 18.69 4.52
N ILE A 99 -2.70 18.31 5.74
CA ILE A 99 -2.20 17.10 6.41
C ILE A 99 -3.34 16.07 6.47
N LYS A 100 -3.11 14.87 5.98
CA LYS A 100 -4.06 13.75 5.99
C LYS A 100 -3.47 12.58 6.75
N LYS A 101 -4.20 12.01 7.70
CA LYS A 101 -3.83 10.74 8.33
C LYS A 101 -4.27 9.59 7.43
N VAL A 102 -3.30 8.81 6.98
CA VAL A 102 -3.54 7.60 6.17
C VAL A 102 -3.50 6.40 7.11
N LYS A 103 -4.65 5.75 7.24
CA LYS A 103 -4.74 4.44 7.88
C LYS A 103 -4.78 3.40 6.77
N PHE A 104 -3.87 2.44 6.82
CA PHE A 104 -4.06 1.22 6.05
C PHE A 104 -5.09 0.40 6.84
N HIS A 105 -6.29 0.33 6.35
CA HIS A 105 -7.11 -0.83 6.66
C HIS A 105 -6.29 -2.01 6.13
N ASN A 106 -6.17 -3.07 6.90
CA ASN A 106 -5.41 -4.26 6.49
C ASN A 106 -5.88 -4.68 5.11
N GLU A 107 -5.19 -4.18 4.06
CA GLU A 107 -5.46 -4.59 2.69
C GLU A 107 -5.04 -6.05 2.45
N GLN A 108 -4.29 -6.63 3.40
CA GLN A 108 -4.13 -8.09 3.45
C GLN A 108 -5.43 -8.83 3.78
N GLU A 109 -6.35 -8.20 4.53
CA GLU A 109 -7.71 -8.73 4.70
C GLU A 109 -8.63 -8.44 3.51
N LYS A 110 -8.27 -7.49 2.62
CA LYS A 110 -9.02 -7.19 1.40
C LYS A 110 -8.42 -7.79 0.12
N LEU A 111 -7.17 -8.24 0.15
CA LEU A 111 -6.57 -8.95 -0.99
C LEU A 111 -7.11 -10.39 -1.08
N TYR A 112 -7.52 -10.94 0.04
CA TYR A 112 -8.13 -12.26 0.11
C TYR A 112 -9.41 -12.15 0.94
N PRO A 113 -10.53 -12.68 0.46
CA PRO A 113 -11.77 -12.73 1.22
C PRO A 113 -11.56 -13.50 2.53
N ASP A 114 -12.31 -13.13 3.56
CA ASP A 114 -12.28 -13.88 4.82
C ASP A 114 -12.74 -15.33 4.62
N ARG A 115 -12.42 -16.18 5.60
CA ARG A 115 -12.70 -17.62 5.52
C ARG A 115 -14.18 -17.92 5.27
N ASN A 116 -15.10 -17.12 5.82
CA ASN A 116 -16.54 -17.29 5.63
C ASN A 116 -16.93 -16.96 4.18
N THR A 117 -16.35 -15.92 3.62
CA THR A 117 -16.55 -15.54 2.20
C THR A 117 -16.00 -16.61 1.27
N VAL A 118 -14.81 -17.17 1.54
CA VAL A 118 -14.28 -18.30 0.76
C VAL A 118 -15.19 -19.54 0.84
N GLU A 119 -15.72 -19.84 2.01
CA GLU A 119 -16.67 -20.95 2.17
C GLU A 119 -18.01 -20.69 1.45
N GLN A 120 -18.47 -19.43 1.40
CA GLN A 120 -19.64 -19.06 0.62
C GLN A 120 -19.38 -19.22 -0.89
N LEU A 121 -18.23 -18.76 -1.38
CA LEU A 121 -17.84 -18.92 -2.78
C LEU A 121 -17.73 -20.40 -3.17
N ARG A 122 -17.21 -21.26 -2.29
CA ARG A 122 -17.17 -22.72 -2.52
C ARG A 122 -18.55 -23.35 -2.63
N LYS A 123 -19.54 -22.82 -1.91
CA LYS A 123 -20.93 -23.27 -1.98
C LYS A 123 -21.63 -22.75 -3.22
N GLU A 124 -21.36 -21.51 -3.60
CA GLU A 124 -21.96 -20.85 -4.76
C GLU A 124 -21.36 -21.37 -6.08
N TYR A 125 -20.05 -21.65 -6.09
CA TYR A 125 -19.31 -22.17 -7.24
C TYR A 125 -18.69 -23.52 -6.96
N PRO A 126 -19.52 -24.58 -6.79
CA PRO A 126 -18.99 -25.92 -6.52
C PRO A 126 -18.24 -26.47 -7.74
N ALA A 127 -17.29 -27.37 -7.50
CA ALA A 127 -16.59 -28.05 -8.58
C ALA A 127 -17.60 -28.72 -9.56
N GLY A 128 -17.37 -28.49 -10.85
CA GLY A 128 -18.24 -29.00 -11.92
C GLY A 128 -19.36 -28.02 -12.33
N CYS A 129 -19.61 -26.91 -11.63
CA CYS A 129 -20.62 -25.95 -12.10
C CYS A 129 -20.13 -25.19 -13.34
N ARG A 130 -21.07 -24.80 -14.19
CA ARG A 130 -20.80 -24.07 -15.42
C ARG A 130 -20.82 -22.57 -15.16
N VAL A 131 -19.82 -21.88 -15.70
CA VAL A 131 -19.68 -20.43 -15.61
C VAL A 131 -19.38 -19.81 -16.95
N LYS A 132 -19.65 -18.52 -17.09
CA LYS A 132 -19.36 -17.73 -18.28
C LYS A 132 -18.50 -16.55 -17.93
N LEU A 133 -17.44 -16.32 -18.69
CA LEU A 133 -16.56 -15.18 -18.50
C LEU A 133 -17.28 -13.88 -18.88
N LEU A 134 -17.45 -12.97 -17.93
CA LEU A 134 -18.04 -11.66 -18.14
C LEU A 134 -16.94 -10.58 -18.27
N GLU A 135 -15.91 -10.67 -17.42
CA GLU A 135 -14.80 -9.74 -17.39
C GLU A 135 -13.59 -10.41 -16.73
N MET A 136 -12.38 -10.17 -17.24
CA MET A 136 -11.12 -10.58 -16.63
C MET A 136 -10.00 -9.66 -17.12
N ASP A 137 -9.28 -9.04 -16.18
CA ASP A 137 -8.11 -8.19 -16.46
C ASP A 137 -6.83 -9.05 -16.44
N ASP A 138 -6.70 -9.93 -17.44
CA ASP A 138 -5.52 -10.78 -17.63
C ASP A 138 -5.24 -10.87 -19.14
N ILE A 139 -3.97 -10.67 -19.52
CA ILE A 139 -3.52 -10.74 -20.92
C ILE A 139 -3.70 -12.14 -21.53
N GLN A 140 -3.81 -13.17 -20.69
CA GLN A 140 -4.04 -14.57 -21.09
C GLN A 140 -5.51 -15.00 -20.95
N ALA A 141 -6.40 -14.05 -20.60
CA ALA A 141 -7.82 -14.36 -20.46
C ALA A 141 -8.43 -14.85 -21.79
N PRO A 142 -9.28 -15.87 -21.77
CA PRO A 142 -10.04 -16.23 -22.95
C PRO A 142 -11.01 -15.09 -23.33
N PRO A 143 -11.57 -15.08 -24.55
CA PRO A 143 -12.51 -14.05 -24.97
C PRO A 143 -13.71 -13.93 -24.02
N ILE A 144 -14.20 -12.70 -23.81
CA ILE A 144 -15.44 -12.47 -23.05
C ILE A 144 -16.57 -13.30 -23.63
N GLY A 145 -17.36 -13.94 -22.77
CA GLY A 145 -18.42 -14.83 -23.17
C GLY A 145 -18.02 -16.29 -23.27
N THR A 146 -16.72 -16.64 -23.15
CA THR A 146 -16.28 -18.03 -23.09
C THR A 146 -16.90 -18.73 -21.88
N GLU A 147 -17.41 -19.93 -22.10
CA GLU A 147 -17.91 -20.80 -21.03
C GLU A 147 -16.80 -21.68 -20.48
N GLY A 148 -16.97 -22.14 -19.25
CA GLY A 148 -16.01 -23.01 -18.58
C GLY A 148 -16.62 -23.79 -17.42
N THR A 149 -15.87 -24.71 -16.89
CA THR A 149 -16.24 -25.54 -15.74
C THR A 149 -15.37 -25.22 -14.55
N VAL A 150 -15.97 -24.91 -13.40
CA VAL A 150 -15.23 -24.66 -12.16
C VAL A 150 -14.52 -25.93 -11.72
N VAL A 151 -13.23 -25.80 -11.46
CA VAL A 151 -12.39 -26.89 -10.93
C VAL A 151 -12.43 -26.86 -9.40
N HIS A 152 -12.14 -25.72 -8.80
CA HIS A 152 -12.23 -25.46 -7.36
C HIS A 152 -12.18 -23.96 -7.08
N VAL A 153 -12.50 -23.58 -5.85
CA VAL A 153 -12.21 -22.26 -5.29
C VAL A 153 -11.04 -22.43 -4.31
N ASP A 154 -9.95 -21.69 -4.52
CA ASP A 154 -8.77 -21.77 -3.70
C ASP A 154 -8.93 -21.02 -2.35
N ASP A 155 -7.90 -21.04 -1.49
CA ASP A 155 -7.93 -20.38 -0.18
C ASP A 155 -7.85 -18.85 -0.26
N THR A 156 -7.55 -18.31 -1.44
CA THR A 156 -7.56 -16.87 -1.74
C THR A 156 -8.91 -16.37 -2.26
N GLY A 157 -9.90 -17.28 -2.44
CA GLY A 157 -11.19 -16.96 -3.02
C GLY A 157 -11.20 -16.89 -4.54
N SER A 158 -10.11 -17.28 -5.20
CA SER A 158 -10.06 -17.33 -6.67
C SER A 158 -10.80 -18.56 -7.19
N ILE A 159 -11.68 -18.33 -8.16
CA ILE A 159 -12.44 -19.40 -8.81
C ILE A 159 -11.60 -19.94 -9.95
N CYS A 160 -11.03 -21.14 -9.78
CA CYS A 160 -10.25 -21.81 -10.81
C CYS A 160 -11.18 -22.47 -11.83
N VAL A 161 -11.12 -22.02 -13.08
CA VAL A 161 -12.00 -22.46 -14.17
C VAL A 161 -11.19 -23.12 -15.27
N ARG A 162 -11.65 -24.25 -15.76
CA ARG A 162 -11.20 -24.83 -17.01
C ARG A 162 -12.12 -24.33 -18.13
N TRP A 163 -11.60 -23.43 -18.95
CA TRP A 163 -12.32 -22.81 -20.05
C TRP A 163 -12.46 -23.78 -21.24
N ASP A 164 -13.54 -23.66 -21.94
CA ASP A 164 -13.85 -24.45 -23.17
C ASP A 164 -13.23 -23.74 -24.39
N THR A 165 -11.87 -23.79 -24.49
CA THR A 165 -11.10 -23.19 -25.59
C THR A 165 -10.46 -24.27 -26.46
#